data_5edcc64da7df59f70ef4674c82fdf4f0
#
_entry.id   5edcc64da7df59f70ef4674c82fdf4f0
#
_cell.length_a   1.000
_cell.length_b   1.000
_cell.length_c   1.000
_cell.angle_alpha   90.00
_cell.angle_beta   90.00
_cell.angle_gamma   90.00
#
_symmetry.space_group_name_H-M   'P 1'
#
loop_
_entity.id
_entity.type
_entity.pdbx_description
1 polymer ?
#
loop_
_entity_poly.entity_id
_entity_poly.type
_entity_poly.pdbx_seq_one_letter_code
_entity_poly.pdbx_strand_id
1 'polypeptide(L)'
;MVAREPPDAAAAGPQGAGGEGNPFDLDDARAYRRWRERKLDLRARCVDDLLVPLADAHALAPHERQALLERIARTNMALYRVAAAAEDAALPRALGAQLGLQRLDANWLADEDGISHIAVSAHREPGLPGGGHAEFIPYTERAIHWHTDGYYHPGGRRILGMILHCVRPARAGGESGLLDHELAYIALRDAEPAAVRALMRPDAMTIPERRDAAGVARAAQSGPVFTPAAADALHMRYTARTRSIAWHDDAATRAAAALLARVLAGADAACAPWILRLRLQAGMGLVCHNVLHERSAFADDPAAPRLLYRARFLDRVAAAG
;
A
#
# COMPACT_ATOMS: atom_id res chain seq x y z
N MET A 1 -17.08 -41.85 16.23
CA MET A 1 -15.78 -41.57 16.87
C MET A 1 -15.13 -40.47 16.03
N VAL A 2 -15.28 -39.21 16.44
CA VAL A 2 -14.75 -38.05 15.73
C VAL A 2 -13.43 -37.71 16.43
N ALA A 3 -12.32 -37.75 15.68
CA ALA A 3 -11.00 -37.41 16.15
C ALA A 3 -10.93 -35.92 16.39
N ARG A 4 -10.54 -35.49 17.61
CA ARG A 4 -10.21 -34.12 17.96
C ARG A 4 -8.80 -33.81 17.45
N GLU A 5 -8.68 -32.77 16.63
CA GLU A 5 -7.39 -32.17 16.32
C GLU A 5 -6.79 -31.49 17.57
N PRO A 6 -5.47 -31.53 17.75
CA PRO A 6 -4.82 -30.85 18.85
C PRO A 6 -4.76 -29.32 18.60
N PRO A 7 -4.70 -28.50 19.66
CA PRO A 7 -4.64 -27.05 19.53
C PRO A 7 -3.31 -26.59 18.91
N ASP A 8 -3.41 -25.63 18.00
CA ASP A 8 -2.29 -24.93 17.34
C ASP A 8 -1.25 -24.47 18.37
N ALA A 9 -0.03 -24.94 18.23
CA ALA A 9 1.11 -24.46 18.98
C ALA A 9 1.42 -23.03 18.50
N ALA A 10 1.27 -22.07 19.39
CA ALA A 10 1.73 -20.72 19.19
C ALA A 10 3.20 -20.72 18.77
N ALA A 11 3.48 -20.41 17.51
CA ALA A 11 4.83 -20.26 17.00
C ALA A 11 5.53 -19.11 17.76
N ALA A 12 6.46 -19.44 18.64
CA ALA A 12 7.41 -18.49 19.21
C ALA A 12 8.19 -17.88 18.03
N GLY A 13 8.04 -16.60 17.83
CA GLY A 13 8.80 -15.85 16.84
C GLY A 13 10.31 -15.94 17.13
N PRO A 14 11.18 -15.84 16.12
CA PRO A 14 12.61 -15.94 16.28
C PRO A 14 13.10 -14.85 17.24
N GLN A 15 13.77 -15.27 18.31
CA GLN A 15 14.51 -14.37 19.19
C GLN A 15 15.68 -13.79 18.39
N GLY A 16 15.53 -12.53 17.99
CA GLY A 16 16.54 -11.78 17.25
C GLY A 16 17.77 -11.53 18.12
N ALA A 17 18.93 -11.73 17.53
CA ALA A 17 20.23 -11.45 18.11
C ALA A 17 20.37 -9.97 18.52
N GLY A 18 20.81 -9.73 19.73
CA GLY A 18 21.56 -8.55 20.20
C GLY A 18 20.95 -7.16 20.11
N GLY A 19 20.23 -6.68 21.13
CA GLY A 19 20.49 -5.32 21.65
C GLY A 19 19.64 -4.14 21.18
N GLU A 20 18.85 -4.20 20.12
CA GLU A 20 17.97 -3.12 19.72
C GLU A 20 16.51 -3.51 19.99
N GLY A 21 15.89 -2.92 21.04
CA GLY A 21 14.50 -3.21 21.41
C GLY A 21 13.51 -3.00 20.24
N ASN A 22 12.25 -3.40 20.45
CA ASN A 22 11.20 -3.30 19.42
C ASN A 22 10.63 -1.87 19.34
N PRO A 23 10.81 -1.11 18.25
CA PRO A 23 10.28 0.25 18.12
C PRO A 23 8.75 0.32 18.10
N PHE A 24 8.07 -0.78 17.84
CA PHE A 24 6.60 -0.87 17.81
C PHE A 24 6.01 -1.37 19.12
N ASP A 25 6.85 -1.76 20.08
CA ASP A 25 6.43 -1.90 21.47
C ASP A 25 6.16 -0.50 22.05
N LEU A 26 4.92 -0.28 22.50
CA LEU A 26 4.50 1.02 23.01
C LEU A 26 5.15 1.37 24.36
N ASP A 27 5.67 0.37 25.05
CA ASP A 27 6.35 0.53 26.35
C ASP A 27 7.88 0.67 26.19
N ASP A 28 8.44 0.37 25.00
CA ASP A 28 9.86 0.62 24.68
C ASP A 28 10.08 2.01 24.04
N ALA A 29 9.98 3.04 24.85
CA ALA A 29 10.21 4.41 24.40
C ALA A 29 11.63 4.68 23.86
N ARG A 30 12.64 3.88 24.29
CA ARG A 30 14.02 4.04 23.84
C ARG A 30 14.23 3.52 22.43
N ALA A 31 13.73 2.32 22.13
CA ALA A 31 13.77 1.76 20.78
C ALA A 31 12.98 2.64 19.81
N TYR A 32 11.78 3.10 20.21
CA TYR A 32 10.99 4.03 19.40
C TYR A 32 11.75 5.30 19.06
N ARG A 33 12.36 6.00 20.02
CA ARG A 33 13.09 7.25 19.76
C ARG A 33 14.21 7.06 18.74
N ARG A 34 15.04 6.02 18.89
CA ARG A 34 16.14 5.74 17.95
C ARG A 34 15.62 5.44 16.54
N TRP A 35 14.60 4.62 16.43
CA TRP A 35 13.97 4.29 15.14
C TRP A 35 13.31 5.52 14.50
N ARG A 36 12.58 6.30 15.28
CA ARG A 36 11.91 7.53 14.85
C ARG A 36 12.90 8.56 14.31
N GLU A 37 13.97 8.86 15.05
CA GLU A 37 15.03 9.78 14.63
C GLU A 37 15.62 9.34 13.29
N ARG A 38 16.07 8.09 13.19
CA ARG A 38 16.58 7.52 11.94
C ARG A 38 15.56 7.64 10.79
N LYS A 39 14.29 7.33 11.04
CA LYS A 39 13.24 7.39 10.02
C LYS A 39 12.98 8.82 9.53
N LEU A 40 12.95 9.78 10.42
CA LEU A 40 12.76 11.18 10.08
C LEU A 40 13.97 11.78 9.34
N ASP A 41 15.19 11.39 9.69
CA ASP A 41 16.40 11.84 9.01
C ASP A 41 16.49 11.30 7.59
N LEU A 42 16.07 10.06 7.38
CA LEU A 42 16.16 9.36 6.10
C LEU A 42 14.93 9.53 5.20
N ARG A 43 13.88 10.23 5.65
CA ARG A 43 12.66 10.42 4.86
C ARG A 43 12.92 11.16 3.56
N ALA A 44 12.14 10.88 2.54
CA ALA A 44 12.12 11.69 1.33
C ALA A 44 11.55 13.09 1.64
N ARG A 45 12.18 14.12 1.13
CA ARG A 45 11.77 15.53 1.27
C ARG A 45 11.05 16.04 0.03
N CYS A 46 11.34 15.41 -1.12
CA CYS A 46 10.70 15.70 -2.39
C CYS A 46 10.61 14.42 -3.25
N VAL A 47 9.91 14.53 -4.37
CA VAL A 47 9.72 13.42 -5.31
C VAL A 47 11.04 12.94 -5.91
N ASP A 48 11.98 13.85 -6.14
CA ASP A 48 13.27 13.51 -6.76
C ASP A 48 14.15 12.65 -5.86
N ASP A 49 13.99 12.72 -4.52
CA ASP A 49 14.69 11.84 -3.58
C ASP A 49 14.34 10.36 -3.78
N LEU A 50 13.16 10.09 -4.36
CA LEU A 50 12.67 8.74 -4.63
C LEU A 50 12.99 8.25 -6.03
N LEU A 51 13.30 9.14 -6.98
CA LEU A 51 13.39 8.81 -8.41
C LEU A 51 14.71 8.10 -8.75
N VAL A 52 14.58 6.98 -9.46
CA VAL A 52 15.70 6.22 -10.05
C VAL A 52 15.47 6.10 -11.55
N PRO A 53 16.35 6.65 -12.39
CA PRO A 53 16.32 6.36 -13.83
C PRO A 53 16.74 4.91 -14.07
N LEU A 54 16.01 4.21 -14.93
CA LEU A 54 16.30 2.83 -15.33
C LEU A 54 16.55 2.78 -16.82
N ALA A 55 17.62 2.12 -17.22
CA ALA A 55 17.92 1.87 -18.63
C ALA A 55 16.97 0.80 -19.19
N ASP A 56 16.78 -0.30 -18.44
CA ASP A 56 15.87 -1.38 -18.78
C ASP A 56 15.24 -1.96 -17.50
N ALA A 57 13.91 -1.90 -17.39
CA ALA A 57 13.19 -2.47 -16.24
C ALA A 57 13.16 -4.00 -16.24
N HIS A 58 13.40 -4.67 -17.38
CA HIS A 58 13.51 -6.12 -17.47
C HIS A 58 14.87 -6.66 -17.02
N ALA A 59 15.91 -5.81 -17.08
CA ALA A 59 17.29 -6.19 -16.75
C ALA A 59 17.99 -5.03 -16.01
N LEU A 60 17.69 -4.88 -14.72
CA LEU A 60 18.29 -3.82 -13.89
C LEU A 60 19.81 -3.97 -13.82
N ALA A 61 20.52 -2.90 -14.08
CA ALA A 61 21.92 -2.82 -13.74
C ALA A 61 22.11 -2.92 -12.20
N PRO A 62 23.23 -3.47 -11.70
CA PRO A 62 23.45 -3.62 -10.27
C PRO A 62 23.26 -2.32 -9.46
N HIS A 63 23.73 -1.19 -9.99
CA HIS A 63 23.60 0.12 -9.34
C HIS A 63 22.14 0.64 -9.31
N GLU A 64 21.36 0.37 -10.37
CA GLU A 64 19.93 0.74 -10.42
C GLU A 64 19.12 -0.07 -9.39
N ARG A 65 19.36 -1.38 -9.35
CA ARG A 65 18.76 -2.28 -8.37
C ARG A 65 19.12 -1.85 -6.96
N GLN A 66 20.38 -1.57 -6.66
CA GLN A 66 20.82 -1.09 -5.36
C GLN A 66 20.16 0.24 -5.00
N ALA A 67 20.08 1.18 -5.94
CA ALA A 67 19.45 2.47 -5.73
C ALA A 67 17.94 2.36 -5.39
N LEU A 68 17.21 1.43 -6.02
CA LEU A 68 15.81 1.14 -5.68
C LEU A 68 15.70 0.54 -4.27
N LEU A 69 16.51 -0.47 -3.95
CA LEU A 69 16.50 -1.13 -2.65
C LEU A 69 16.82 -0.15 -1.50
N GLU A 70 17.80 0.73 -1.68
CA GLU A 70 18.17 1.75 -0.68
C GLU A 70 17.04 2.73 -0.41
N ARG A 71 16.34 3.20 -1.45
CA ARG A 71 15.18 4.09 -1.27
C ARG A 71 14.06 3.39 -0.54
N ILE A 72 13.72 2.17 -0.96
CA ILE A 72 12.65 1.40 -0.34
C ILE A 72 12.97 1.07 1.13
N ALA A 73 14.22 0.72 1.44
CA ALA A 73 14.65 0.47 2.82
C ALA A 73 14.50 1.70 3.72
N ARG A 74 14.70 2.91 3.19
CA ARG A 74 14.59 4.17 3.96
C ARG A 74 13.16 4.69 4.05
N THR A 75 12.39 4.59 2.97
CA THR A 75 11.13 5.32 2.80
C THR A 75 9.93 4.43 2.45
N ASN A 76 10.09 3.10 2.48
CA ASN A 76 9.10 2.12 2.07
C ASN A 76 8.64 2.24 0.60
N MET A 77 9.27 3.11 -0.21
CA MET A 77 8.93 3.32 -1.62
C MET A 77 10.11 3.83 -2.44
N ALA A 78 10.07 3.58 -3.73
CA ALA A 78 10.91 4.21 -4.73
C ALA A 78 10.09 4.52 -5.98
N LEU A 79 10.41 5.60 -6.64
CA LEU A 79 9.93 5.91 -7.98
C LEU A 79 10.99 5.50 -9.00
N TYR A 80 10.54 5.08 -10.17
CA TYR A 80 11.46 4.83 -11.28
C TYR A 80 10.96 5.49 -12.55
N ARG A 81 11.87 5.66 -13.51
CA ARG A 81 11.55 6.11 -14.86
C ARG A 81 12.35 5.31 -15.88
N VAL A 82 11.66 4.70 -16.84
CA VAL A 82 12.25 4.09 -18.03
C VAL A 82 12.16 5.07 -19.21
N ALA A 83 13.13 5.00 -20.13
CA ALA A 83 13.18 5.91 -21.26
C ALA A 83 12.08 5.67 -22.29
N ALA A 84 11.66 4.41 -22.49
CA ALA A 84 10.60 4.02 -23.42
C ALA A 84 9.34 3.65 -22.66
N ALA A 85 8.25 4.38 -22.89
CA ALA A 85 6.93 4.05 -22.38
C ALA A 85 6.25 3.10 -23.37
N ALA A 86 6.54 1.81 -23.27
CA ALA A 86 5.87 0.77 -24.06
C ALA A 86 4.61 0.25 -23.31
N GLU A 87 3.61 -0.20 -24.05
CA GLU A 87 2.50 -0.99 -23.48
C GLU A 87 2.98 -2.42 -23.21
N ASP A 88 3.68 -2.61 -22.10
CA ASP A 88 4.29 -3.85 -21.70
C ASP A 88 3.76 -4.30 -20.33
N ALA A 89 2.74 -5.14 -20.34
CA ALA A 89 2.11 -5.66 -19.13
C ALA A 89 3.04 -6.59 -18.33
N ALA A 90 4.10 -7.14 -18.94
CA ALA A 90 5.06 -8.00 -18.25
C ALA A 90 6.05 -7.20 -17.39
N LEU A 91 6.24 -5.89 -17.65
CA LEU A 91 7.21 -5.05 -16.95
C LEU A 91 7.06 -5.08 -15.42
N PRO A 92 5.87 -4.90 -14.81
CA PRO A 92 5.76 -4.92 -13.34
C PRO A 92 6.17 -6.27 -12.72
N ARG A 93 5.92 -7.38 -13.41
CA ARG A 93 6.33 -8.71 -12.95
C ARG A 93 7.84 -8.89 -13.07
N ALA A 94 8.42 -8.53 -14.22
CA ALA A 94 9.85 -8.65 -14.47
C ALA A 94 10.68 -7.78 -13.52
N LEU A 95 10.26 -6.54 -13.29
CA LEU A 95 10.88 -5.64 -12.32
C LEU A 95 10.73 -6.19 -10.89
N GLY A 96 9.54 -6.66 -10.53
CA GLY A 96 9.26 -7.23 -9.21
C GLY A 96 10.14 -8.44 -8.88
N ALA A 97 10.32 -9.36 -9.83
CA ALA A 97 11.15 -10.55 -9.65
C ALA A 97 12.60 -10.19 -9.27
N GLN A 98 13.17 -9.14 -9.86
CA GLN A 98 14.53 -8.65 -9.55
C GLN A 98 14.64 -8.00 -8.17
N LEU A 99 13.51 -7.66 -7.55
CA LEU A 99 13.41 -7.03 -6.24
C LEU A 99 12.81 -7.98 -5.17
N GLY A 100 12.78 -9.30 -5.45
CA GLY A 100 12.28 -10.32 -4.53
C GLY A 100 10.76 -10.46 -4.46
N LEU A 101 10.01 -9.77 -5.32
CA LEU A 101 8.55 -9.85 -5.40
C LEU A 101 8.13 -10.96 -6.38
N GLN A 102 7.68 -12.10 -5.88
CA GLN A 102 7.37 -13.29 -6.69
C GLN A 102 5.91 -13.70 -6.61
N ARG A 103 5.29 -13.65 -5.40
CA ARG A 103 3.92 -14.13 -5.18
C ARG A 103 2.91 -13.02 -5.47
N LEU A 104 2.41 -13.01 -6.70
CA LEU A 104 1.33 -12.11 -7.10
C LEU A 104 0.02 -12.43 -6.36
N ASP A 105 -0.69 -11.40 -5.99
CA ASP A 105 -2.08 -11.50 -5.53
C ASP A 105 -3.00 -11.63 -6.75
N ALA A 106 -3.28 -12.85 -7.15
CA ALA A 106 -4.30 -13.13 -8.16
C ALA A 106 -5.67 -12.73 -7.59
N ASN A 107 -6.16 -11.60 -8.00
CA ASN A 107 -7.50 -11.12 -7.67
C ASN A 107 -8.35 -11.08 -8.95
N TRP A 108 -9.66 -11.17 -8.76
CA TRP A 108 -10.62 -11.22 -9.88
C TRP A 108 -10.69 -9.93 -10.75
N LEU A 109 -10.00 -8.84 -10.34
CA LEU A 109 -9.81 -7.61 -11.11
C LEU A 109 -8.47 -7.57 -11.84
N ALA A 110 -7.64 -8.59 -11.68
CA ALA A 110 -6.43 -8.76 -12.45
C ALA A 110 -6.75 -9.62 -13.68
N ASP A 111 -6.06 -9.36 -14.76
CA ASP A 111 -6.11 -10.20 -15.94
C ASP A 111 -5.46 -11.57 -15.68
N GLU A 112 -5.47 -12.46 -16.66
CA GLU A 112 -4.94 -13.84 -16.53
C GLU A 112 -3.47 -13.88 -16.10
N ASP A 113 -2.71 -12.82 -16.40
CA ASP A 113 -1.30 -12.65 -16.00
C ASP A 113 -1.13 -12.17 -14.54
N GLY A 114 -2.23 -11.86 -13.83
CA GLY A 114 -2.22 -11.34 -12.47
C GLY A 114 -1.94 -9.83 -12.37
N ILE A 115 -1.86 -9.12 -13.50
CA ILE A 115 -1.67 -7.66 -13.57
C ILE A 115 -3.02 -6.98 -13.77
N SER A 116 -3.27 -5.88 -13.03
CA SER A 116 -4.47 -5.07 -13.25
C SER A 116 -4.18 -3.98 -14.27
N HIS A 117 -4.91 -3.98 -15.39
CA HIS A 117 -4.88 -2.94 -16.41
C HIS A 117 -5.85 -1.82 -16.00
N ILE A 118 -5.34 -0.78 -15.37
CA ILE A 118 -6.16 0.32 -14.82
C ILE A 118 -6.36 1.38 -15.89
N ALA A 119 -7.48 1.25 -16.61
CA ALA A 119 -8.01 2.21 -17.57
C ALA A 119 -9.47 2.51 -17.26
N VAL A 120 -10.00 3.63 -17.75
CA VAL A 120 -11.45 3.91 -17.66
C VAL A 120 -12.17 2.91 -18.55
N SER A 121 -13.01 2.07 -17.95
CA SER A 121 -13.83 1.13 -18.67
C SER A 121 -15.09 1.83 -19.17
N ALA A 122 -15.17 2.07 -20.48
CA ALA A 122 -16.36 2.64 -21.12
C ALA A 122 -17.53 1.65 -21.20
N HIS A 123 -17.28 0.35 -20.99
CA HIS A 123 -18.28 -0.69 -21.18
C HIS A 123 -18.53 -1.45 -19.88
N ARG A 124 -19.81 -1.50 -19.46
CA ARG A 124 -20.32 -2.58 -18.64
C ARG A 124 -20.24 -3.84 -19.47
N GLU A 125 -19.38 -4.77 -19.14
CA GLU A 125 -19.43 -6.09 -19.76
C GLU A 125 -20.66 -6.82 -19.20
N PRO A 126 -21.69 -7.10 -20.04
CA PRO A 126 -22.85 -7.85 -19.58
C PRO A 126 -22.44 -9.31 -19.32
N GLY A 127 -22.66 -9.78 -18.09
CA GLY A 127 -22.51 -11.19 -17.76
C GLY A 127 -21.44 -11.55 -16.74
N LEU A 128 -20.57 -10.62 -16.32
CA LEU A 128 -19.68 -10.87 -15.20
C LEU A 128 -20.41 -10.64 -13.86
N PRO A 129 -20.27 -11.55 -12.87
CA PRO A 129 -20.78 -11.32 -11.52
C PRO A 129 -20.21 -10.00 -10.95
N GLY A 130 -21.09 -9.03 -10.64
CA GLY A 130 -20.70 -7.74 -10.06
C GLY A 130 -20.54 -6.57 -11.05
N GLY A 131 -21.01 -6.68 -12.31
CA GLY A 131 -21.12 -5.50 -13.21
C GLY A 131 -19.81 -5.09 -13.89
N GLY A 132 -18.75 -5.88 -13.86
CA GLY A 132 -17.48 -5.60 -14.52
C GLY A 132 -16.62 -4.54 -13.80
N HIS A 133 -15.49 -4.17 -14.42
CA HIS A 133 -14.52 -3.22 -13.85
C HIS A 133 -15.08 -1.80 -13.61
N ALA A 134 -16.09 -1.38 -14.37
CA ALA A 134 -16.69 -0.03 -14.29
C ALA A 134 -17.31 0.33 -12.93
N GLU A 135 -17.62 -0.64 -12.07
CA GLU A 135 -18.15 -0.39 -10.72
C GLU A 135 -17.05 -0.04 -9.69
N PHE A 136 -15.78 -0.33 -10.03
CA PHE A 136 -14.66 -0.09 -9.13
C PHE A 136 -13.99 1.24 -9.41
N ILE A 137 -13.81 2.05 -8.36
CA ILE A 137 -13.27 3.40 -8.46
C ILE A 137 -11.93 3.47 -9.22
N PRO A 138 -10.98 2.53 -9.11
CA PRO A 138 -9.74 2.56 -9.87
C PRO A 138 -9.95 2.66 -11.39
N TYR A 139 -11.03 2.09 -11.91
CA TYR A 139 -11.40 2.06 -13.34
C TYR A 139 -12.35 3.19 -13.74
N THR A 140 -12.38 4.27 -12.95
CA THR A 140 -13.19 5.46 -13.20
C THR A 140 -12.34 6.72 -13.06
N GLU A 141 -12.83 7.85 -13.58
CA GLU A 141 -12.19 9.17 -13.42
C GLU A 141 -12.31 9.76 -12.00
N ARG A 142 -13.07 9.11 -11.12
CA ARG A 142 -13.32 9.60 -9.74
C ARG A 142 -12.07 9.54 -8.89
N ALA A 143 -11.95 10.45 -7.91
CA ALA A 143 -10.87 10.41 -6.92
C ALA A 143 -10.86 9.08 -6.14
N ILE A 144 -9.67 8.61 -5.83
CA ILE A 144 -9.43 7.52 -4.90
C ILE A 144 -8.85 8.13 -3.63
N HIS A 145 -9.56 7.97 -2.51
CA HIS A 145 -9.11 8.46 -1.22
C HIS A 145 -7.97 7.59 -0.65
N TRP A 146 -7.28 8.12 0.36
CA TRP A 146 -6.17 7.45 1.04
C TRP A 146 -6.47 5.99 1.38
N HIS A 147 -5.59 5.10 0.97
CA HIS A 147 -5.70 3.66 1.25
C HIS A 147 -4.35 2.96 1.10
N THR A 148 -4.30 1.72 1.58
CA THR A 148 -3.33 0.70 1.22
C THR A 148 -4.04 -0.37 0.40
N ASP A 149 -3.36 -1.00 -0.56
CA ASP A 149 -3.98 -2.06 -1.36
C ASP A 149 -4.29 -3.30 -0.51
N GLY A 150 -5.36 -4.02 -0.89
CA GLY A 150 -5.75 -5.26 -0.20
C GLY A 150 -6.25 -5.08 1.23
N TYR A 151 -6.65 -3.88 1.65
CA TYR A 151 -7.18 -3.62 3.00
C TYR A 151 -8.38 -4.50 3.38
N TYR A 152 -9.00 -5.12 2.41
CA TYR A 152 -10.15 -6.02 2.54
C TYR A 152 -9.77 -7.51 2.54
N HIS A 153 -8.49 -7.85 2.45
CA HIS A 153 -8.01 -9.23 2.51
C HIS A 153 -7.95 -9.76 3.95
N PRO A 154 -8.07 -11.07 4.14
CA PRO A 154 -7.80 -11.71 5.44
C PRO A 154 -6.33 -11.53 5.83
N GLY A 155 -6.04 -11.61 7.13
CA GLY A 155 -4.71 -11.36 7.68
C GLY A 155 -3.58 -12.21 7.09
N GLY A 156 -3.87 -13.43 6.64
CA GLY A 156 -2.90 -14.33 5.99
C GLY A 156 -2.62 -14.00 4.51
N ARG A 157 -3.38 -13.05 3.91
CA ARG A 157 -3.24 -12.65 2.49
C ARG A 157 -2.97 -11.16 2.34
N ARG A 158 -2.10 -10.61 3.17
CA ARG A 158 -1.75 -9.17 3.13
C ARG A 158 -0.98 -8.84 1.87
N ILE A 159 -1.31 -7.70 1.26
CA ILE A 159 -0.46 -7.12 0.22
C ILE A 159 0.72 -6.43 0.92
N LEU A 160 1.92 -6.93 0.69
CA LEU A 160 3.14 -6.43 1.30
C LEU A 160 4.02 -5.65 0.32
N GLY A 161 3.85 -5.87 -0.98
CA GLY A 161 4.54 -5.15 -2.05
C GLY A 161 3.57 -4.73 -3.15
N MET A 162 3.88 -3.63 -3.82
CA MET A 162 3.12 -3.15 -4.96
C MET A 162 4.03 -2.48 -5.98
N ILE A 163 3.73 -2.72 -7.26
CA ILE A 163 4.29 -1.97 -8.38
C ILE A 163 3.13 -1.33 -9.14
N LEU A 164 3.27 -0.03 -9.42
CA LEU A 164 2.37 0.72 -10.28
C LEU A 164 3.21 1.33 -11.40
N HIS A 165 2.88 1.05 -12.66
CA HIS A 165 3.57 1.56 -13.84
C HIS A 165 2.62 2.37 -14.70
N CYS A 166 3.01 3.59 -15.08
CA CYS A 166 2.24 4.46 -15.93
C CYS A 166 2.68 4.28 -17.39
N VAL A 167 1.81 3.68 -18.18
CA VAL A 167 1.97 3.57 -19.63
C VAL A 167 1.55 4.90 -20.28
N ARG A 168 0.37 5.41 -19.89
CA ARG A 168 -0.19 6.63 -20.41
C ARG A 168 -0.91 7.41 -19.30
N PRO A 169 -0.50 8.65 -19.03
CA PRO A 169 -1.15 9.49 -18.02
C PRO A 169 -2.51 10.00 -18.52
N ALA A 170 -3.39 10.43 -17.61
CA ALA A 170 -4.61 11.12 -17.96
C ALA A 170 -4.33 12.44 -18.70
N ARG A 171 -5.29 12.97 -19.43
CA ARG A 171 -5.17 14.28 -20.07
C ARG A 171 -4.97 15.40 -19.06
N ALA A 172 -5.75 15.39 -17.97
CA ALA A 172 -5.65 16.37 -16.89
C ALA A 172 -6.00 15.72 -15.54
N GLY A 173 -5.40 16.21 -14.44
CA GLY A 173 -5.58 15.63 -13.10
C GLY A 173 -4.86 14.30 -12.93
N GLY A 174 -5.38 13.40 -12.08
CA GLY A 174 -4.80 12.09 -11.81
C GLY A 174 -3.50 12.16 -10.99
N GLU A 175 -3.31 13.24 -10.22
CA GLU A 175 -2.20 13.40 -9.31
C GLU A 175 -2.29 12.37 -8.18
N SER A 176 -1.18 11.72 -7.89
CA SER A 176 -1.04 10.76 -6.79
C SER A 176 -0.50 11.47 -5.56
N GLY A 177 -1.12 11.22 -4.40
CA GLY A 177 -0.54 11.49 -3.10
C GLY A 177 0.10 10.21 -2.57
N LEU A 178 1.32 10.31 -2.03
CA LEU A 178 2.07 9.22 -1.41
C LEU A 178 2.48 9.61 0.00
N LEU A 179 2.32 8.70 0.94
CA LEU A 179 2.79 8.87 2.32
C LEU A 179 3.34 7.55 2.83
N ASP A 180 4.60 7.57 3.27
CA ASP A 180 5.16 6.44 4.02
C ASP A 180 4.31 6.19 5.27
N HIS A 181 3.74 5.00 5.37
CA HIS A 181 2.83 4.64 6.46
C HIS A 181 3.53 4.62 7.84
N GLU A 182 4.85 4.49 7.88
CA GLU A 182 5.63 4.61 9.11
C GLU A 182 5.73 6.07 9.58
N LEU A 183 5.72 7.04 8.66
CA LEU A 183 5.60 8.46 9.03
C LEU A 183 4.20 8.78 9.59
N ALA A 184 3.15 8.19 9.04
CA ALA A 184 1.81 8.32 9.62
C ALA A 184 1.75 7.71 11.04
N TYR A 185 2.40 6.57 11.27
CA TYR A 185 2.54 5.98 12.60
C TYR A 185 3.28 6.91 13.57
N ILE A 186 4.39 7.53 13.13
CA ILE A 186 5.16 8.50 13.93
C ILE A 186 4.26 9.68 14.30
N ALA A 187 3.55 10.27 13.34
CA ALA A 187 2.67 11.41 13.59
C ALA A 187 1.61 11.11 14.66
N LEU A 188 1.00 9.92 14.60
CA LEU A 188 0.03 9.50 15.61
C LEU A 188 0.67 9.25 16.97
N ARG A 189 1.79 8.51 17.00
CA ARG A 189 2.44 8.14 18.26
C ARG A 189 3.03 9.34 18.98
N ASP A 190 3.57 10.31 18.24
CA ASP A 190 4.10 11.54 18.82
C ASP A 190 2.97 12.43 19.39
N ALA A 191 1.82 12.49 18.70
CA ALA A 191 0.68 13.26 19.14
C ALA A 191 -0.06 12.61 20.31
N GLU A 192 -0.32 11.30 20.21
CA GLU A 192 -1.13 10.55 21.18
C GLU A 192 -0.78 9.04 21.11
N PRO A 193 0.12 8.53 21.97
CA PRO A 193 0.47 7.10 21.98
C PRO A 193 -0.72 6.15 22.15
N ALA A 194 -1.77 6.58 22.88
CA ALA A 194 -2.98 5.81 23.06
C ALA A 194 -3.76 5.61 21.76
N ALA A 195 -3.64 6.55 20.79
CA ALA A 195 -4.24 6.40 19.48
C ALA A 195 -3.64 5.23 18.71
N VAL A 196 -2.31 5.07 18.77
CA VAL A 196 -1.64 3.92 18.14
C VAL A 196 -2.07 2.61 18.81
N ARG A 197 -2.15 2.58 20.14
CA ARG A 197 -2.63 1.39 20.89
C ARG A 197 -4.06 1.00 20.44
N ALA A 198 -4.95 1.96 20.28
CA ALA A 198 -6.30 1.71 19.79
C ALA A 198 -6.31 1.16 18.34
N LEU A 199 -5.46 1.69 17.45
CA LEU A 199 -5.38 1.26 16.05
C LEU A 199 -4.60 -0.06 15.85
N MET A 200 -3.87 -0.53 16.84
CA MET A 200 -3.19 -1.84 16.84
C MET A 200 -4.06 -2.97 17.43
N ARG A 201 -5.24 -2.67 17.93
CA ARG A 201 -6.18 -3.70 18.42
C ARG A 201 -6.56 -4.69 17.30
N PRO A 202 -6.75 -5.98 17.62
CA PRO A 202 -7.12 -7.00 16.62
C PRO A 202 -8.45 -6.73 15.91
N ASP A 203 -9.29 -5.87 16.47
CA ASP A 203 -10.63 -5.52 16.00
C ASP A 203 -10.81 -4.01 15.74
N ALA A 204 -9.69 -3.25 15.61
CA ALA A 204 -9.72 -1.80 15.46
C ALA A 204 -10.57 -1.34 14.26
N MET A 205 -10.44 -2.03 13.14
CA MET A 205 -11.11 -1.68 11.88
C MET A 205 -11.70 -2.93 11.22
N THR A 206 -13.00 -2.92 10.94
CA THR A 206 -13.70 -3.96 10.19
C THR A 206 -14.08 -3.45 8.81
N ILE A 207 -13.74 -4.20 7.78
CA ILE A 207 -14.26 -4.03 6.43
C ILE A 207 -15.52 -4.90 6.34
N PRO A 208 -16.72 -4.33 6.22
CA PRO A 208 -17.96 -5.08 6.17
C PRO A 208 -18.00 -6.10 5.02
N GLU A 209 -18.83 -7.11 5.17
CA GLU A 209 -19.08 -8.07 4.09
C GLU A 209 -19.58 -7.34 2.83
N ARG A 210 -19.26 -7.91 1.69
CA ARG A 210 -19.88 -7.53 0.42
C ARG A 210 -20.80 -8.64 -0.03
N ARG A 211 -22.02 -8.25 -0.39
CA ARG A 211 -23.00 -9.16 -1.00
C ARG A 211 -23.22 -8.77 -2.46
N ASP A 212 -23.51 -9.76 -3.27
CA ASP A 212 -24.03 -9.63 -4.63
C ASP A 212 -25.28 -10.51 -4.81
N ALA A 213 -25.76 -10.63 -6.05
CA ALA A 213 -26.96 -11.43 -6.34
C ALA A 213 -26.79 -12.94 -6.02
N ALA A 214 -25.56 -13.44 -5.96
CA ALA A 214 -25.25 -14.84 -5.64
C ALA A 214 -25.05 -15.09 -4.14
N GLY A 215 -25.04 -14.02 -3.30
CA GLY A 215 -24.89 -14.13 -1.85
C GLY A 215 -23.72 -13.34 -1.29
N VAL A 216 -22.92 -13.94 -0.37
CA VAL A 216 -21.75 -13.29 0.23
C VAL A 216 -20.56 -13.39 -0.73
N ALA A 217 -20.28 -12.33 -1.47
CA ALA A 217 -19.13 -12.27 -2.37
C ALA A 217 -17.79 -12.10 -1.63
N ARG A 218 -17.82 -11.49 -0.43
CA ARG A 218 -16.66 -11.35 0.44
C ARG A 218 -17.13 -11.23 1.88
N ALA A 219 -16.60 -12.08 2.77
CA ALA A 219 -16.87 -12.02 4.21
C ALA A 219 -16.31 -10.74 4.84
N ALA A 220 -16.86 -10.31 5.96
CA ALA A 220 -16.31 -9.23 6.76
C ALA A 220 -14.88 -9.56 7.21
N GLN A 221 -14.02 -8.54 7.23
CA GLN A 221 -12.61 -8.67 7.64
C GLN A 221 -12.30 -7.66 8.75
N SER A 222 -12.14 -8.15 9.97
CA SER A 222 -11.71 -7.36 11.12
C SER A 222 -10.20 -7.48 11.33
N GLY A 223 -9.58 -6.43 11.86
CA GLY A 223 -8.16 -6.46 12.17
C GLY A 223 -7.59 -5.09 12.52
N PRO A 224 -6.30 -5.04 12.91
CA PRO A 224 -5.60 -3.81 13.22
C PRO A 224 -5.37 -2.94 11.99
N VAL A 225 -5.18 -1.65 12.22
CA VAL A 225 -4.67 -0.70 11.22
C VAL A 225 -3.15 -0.86 11.08
N PHE A 226 -2.43 -0.92 12.19
CA PHE A 226 -0.98 -1.12 12.21
C PHE A 226 -0.63 -2.49 12.76
N THR A 227 0.30 -3.17 12.11
CA THR A 227 0.83 -4.47 12.53
C THR A 227 2.34 -4.49 12.33
N PRO A 228 3.15 -4.79 13.35
CA PRO A 228 4.57 -5.07 13.16
C PRO A 228 4.74 -6.21 12.13
N ALA A 229 5.58 -6.02 11.13
CA ALA A 229 5.81 -6.98 10.05
C ALA A 229 7.16 -7.69 10.18
N ALA A 230 8.16 -7.00 10.73
CA ALA A 230 9.49 -7.50 11.09
C ALA A 230 10.00 -6.65 12.26
N ALA A 231 11.22 -6.91 12.73
CA ALA A 231 11.77 -6.24 13.91
C ALA A 231 11.73 -4.71 13.85
N ASP A 232 11.88 -4.11 12.65
CA ASP A 232 11.88 -2.67 12.44
C ASP A 232 10.98 -2.21 11.29
N ALA A 233 10.05 -3.06 10.83
CA ALA A 233 9.13 -2.78 9.75
C ALA A 233 7.67 -2.88 10.19
N LEU A 234 6.85 -2.00 9.65
CA LEU A 234 5.42 -1.91 9.93
C LEU A 234 4.61 -2.25 8.67
N HIS A 235 3.46 -2.86 8.87
CA HIS A 235 2.42 -2.99 7.84
C HIS A 235 1.22 -2.15 8.25
N MET A 236 0.62 -1.47 7.29
CA MET A 236 -0.61 -0.71 7.50
C MET A 236 -1.73 -1.25 6.63
N ARG A 237 -2.91 -1.41 7.23
CA ARG A 237 -4.17 -1.77 6.57
C ARG A 237 -5.15 -0.61 6.75
N TYR A 238 -5.49 0.10 5.67
CA TYR A 238 -6.31 1.29 5.79
C TYR A 238 -7.08 1.63 4.51
N THR A 239 -8.25 2.23 4.66
CA THR A 239 -8.95 2.97 3.61
C THR A 239 -9.75 4.11 4.20
N ALA A 240 -9.72 5.29 3.58
CA ALA A 240 -10.53 6.44 3.98
C ALA A 240 -11.99 6.38 3.45
N ARG A 241 -12.40 5.28 2.79
CA ARG A 241 -13.78 5.11 2.32
C ARG A 241 -14.71 4.78 3.48
N THR A 242 -15.38 5.79 4.01
CA THR A 242 -16.28 5.66 5.18
C THR A 242 -17.37 4.60 5.03
N ARG A 243 -17.89 4.38 3.82
CA ARG A 243 -18.86 3.32 3.52
C ARG A 243 -18.28 1.90 3.56
N SER A 244 -16.96 1.77 3.62
CA SER A 244 -16.25 0.50 3.58
C SER A 244 -15.53 0.19 4.89
N ILE A 245 -15.82 0.92 5.96
CA ILE A 245 -15.20 0.74 7.27
C ILE A 245 -16.25 0.79 8.36
N ALA A 246 -16.15 -0.13 9.32
CA ALA A 246 -16.70 0.00 10.65
C ALA A 246 -15.54 0.03 11.66
N TRP A 247 -15.40 1.11 12.39
CA TRP A 247 -14.44 1.22 13.48
C TRP A 247 -14.96 0.48 14.71
N HIS A 248 -14.05 -0.03 15.52
CA HIS A 248 -14.44 -0.57 16.84
C HIS A 248 -15.17 0.50 17.64
N ASP A 249 -16.29 0.12 18.28
CA ASP A 249 -17.22 1.06 18.91
C ASP A 249 -16.77 1.49 20.32
N ASP A 250 -15.64 2.19 20.39
CA ASP A 250 -15.19 2.88 21.60
C ASP A 250 -14.67 4.30 21.27
N ALA A 251 -14.60 5.14 22.31
CA ALA A 251 -14.19 6.53 22.16
C ALA A 251 -12.71 6.66 21.72
N ALA A 252 -11.83 5.77 22.19
CA ALA A 252 -10.40 5.80 21.87
C ALA A 252 -10.15 5.48 20.39
N THR A 253 -10.79 4.43 19.88
CA THR A 253 -10.66 4.05 18.46
C THR A 253 -11.24 5.12 17.53
N ARG A 254 -12.39 5.72 17.87
CA ARG A 254 -12.97 6.83 17.08
C ARG A 254 -12.08 8.07 17.10
N ALA A 255 -11.51 8.43 18.25
CA ALA A 255 -10.57 9.55 18.36
C ALA A 255 -9.29 9.29 17.56
N ALA A 256 -8.75 8.08 17.63
CA ALA A 256 -7.57 7.67 16.87
C ALA A 256 -7.79 7.70 15.35
N ALA A 257 -8.97 7.23 14.89
CA ALA A 257 -9.36 7.30 13.49
C ALA A 257 -9.51 8.75 13.00
N ALA A 258 -10.08 9.64 13.83
CA ALA A 258 -10.18 11.06 13.53
C ALA A 258 -8.80 11.73 13.45
N LEU A 259 -7.89 11.39 14.37
CA LEU A 259 -6.50 11.88 14.34
C LEU A 259 -5.77 11.43 13.06
N LEU A 260 -5.89 10.15 12.68
CA LEU A 260 -5.33 9.63 11.43
C LEU A 260 -5.89 10.39 10.22
N ALA A 261 -7.20 10.61 10.16
CA ALA A 261 -7.83 11.36 9.08
C ALA A 261 -7.28 12.79 8.96
N ARG A 262 -7.00 13.47 10.08
CA ARG A 262 -6.37 14.80 10.11
C ARG A 262 -4.94 14.77 9.56
N VAL A 263 -4.14 13.79 9.97
CA VAL A 263 -2.77 13.59 9.43
C VAL A 263 -2.82 13.41 7.91
N LEU A 264 -3.70 12.55 7.42
CA LEU A 264 -3.85 12.27 5.99
C LEU A 264 -4.42 13.45 5.19
N ALA A 265 -5.18 14.32 5.82
CA ALA A 265 -5.64 15.57 5.21
C ALA A 265 -4.54 16.66 5.14
N GLY A 266 -3.35 16.41 5.72
CA GLY A 266 -2.30 17.41 5.83
C GLY A 266 -2.68 18.58 6.74
N ALA A 267 -3.59 18.37 7.70
CA ALA A 267 -4.08 19.41 8.59
C ALA A 267 -3.04 19.83 9.66
N ASP A 268 -2.02 19.01 9.86
CA ASP A 268 -0.90 19.30 10.75
C ASP A 268 0.28 19.83 9.92
N ALA A 269 0.67 21.07 10.15
CA ALA A 269 1.77 21.73 9.43
C ALA A 269 3.12 21.02 9.57
N ALA A 270 3.36 20.29 10.66
CA ALA A 270 4.59 19.51 10.84
C ALA A 270 4.64 18.25 9.97
N CYS A 271 3.48 17.63 9.73
CA CYS A 271 3.37 16.37 8.98
C CYS A 271 2.95 16.57 7.51
N ALA A 272 2.31 17.69 7.19
CA ALA A 272 1.88 18.00 5.82
C ALA A 272 3.00 17.86 4.76
N PRO A 273 4.27 18.29 5.02
CA PRO A 273 5.37 18.11 4.07
C PRO A 273 5.81 16.66 3.85
N TRP A 274 5.31 15.70 4.64
CA TRP A 274 5.61 14.27 4.44
C TRP A 274 4.75 13.64 3.35
N ILE A 275 3.66 14.31 2.96
CA ILE A 275 2.79 13.91 1.86
C ILE A 275 3.42 14.39 0.55
N LEU A 276 3.93 13.44 -0.24
CA LEU A 276 4.48 13.74 -1.56
C LEU A 276 3.37 13.68 -2.61
N ARG A 277 3.35 14.68 -3.49
CA ARG A 277 2.38 14.75 -4.59
C ARG A 277 3.09 14.76 -5.92
N LEU A 278 2.62 13.93 -6.83
CA LEU A 278 3.16 13.82 -8.17
C LEU A 278 2.12 13.33 -9.16
N ARG A 279 2.32 13.66 -10.41
CA ARG A 279 1.61 13.05 -11.52
C ARG A 279 2.57 12.09 -12.24
N LEU A 280 2.24 10.80 -12.21
CA LEU A 280 3.03 9.81 -12.95
C LEU A 280 2.95 10.12 -14.45
N GLN A 281 4.11 10.27 -15.07
CA GLN A 281 4.27 10.43 -16.50
C GLN A 281 4.45 9.06 -17.17
N ALA A 282 4.31 9.00 -18.49
CA ALA A 282 4.59 7.78 -19.24
C ALA A 282 6.01 7.27 -18.95
N GLY A 283 6.16 5.97 -18.70
CA GLY A 283 7.41 5.34 -18.31
C GLY A 283 7.78 5.50 -16.84
N MET A 284 7.04 6.28 -16.05
CA MET A 284 7.24 6.34 -14.59
C MET A 284 6.47 5.24 -13.86
N GLY A 285 7.03 4.80 -12.75
CA GLY A 285 6.34 3.88 -11.85
C GLY A 285 6.76 4.03 -10.41
N LEU A 286 6.02 3.34 -9.55
CA LEU A 286 6.21 3.25 -8.10
C LEU A 286 6.46 1.78 -7.74
N VAL A 287 7.48 1.52 -6.95
CA VAL A 287 7.68 0.25 -6.22
C VAL A 287 7.62 0.57 -4.73
N CYS A 288 6.81 -0.16 -3.96
CA CYS A 288 6.65 0.16 -2.54
C CYS A 288 6.22 -1.03 -1.68
N HIS A 289 6.39 -0.88 -0.36
CA HIS A 289 5.85 -1.75 0.67
C HIS A 289 4.38 -1.41 0.98
N ASN A 290 3.56 -1.29 -0.07
CA ASN A 290 2.13 -0.99 0.06
C ASN A 290 1.86 0.27 0.92
N VAL A 291 2.58 1.36 0.64
CA VAL A 291 2.43 2.63 1.35
C VAL A 291 1.05 3.24 1.17
N LEU A 292 0.69 4.18 2.03
CA LEU A 292 -0.51 4.99 1.86
C LEU A 292 -0.45 5.77 0.55
N HIS A 293 -1.53 5.67 -0.23
CA HIS A 293 -1.65 6.40 -1.48
C HIS A 293 -3.08 6.82 -1.77
N GLU A 294 -3.20 7.89 -2.55
CA GLU A 294 -4.45 8.42 -3.08
C GLU A 294 -4.27 8.87 -4.53
N ARG A 295 -5.36 9.18 -5.20
CA ARG A 295 -5.34 9.77 -6.55
C ARG A 295 -6.46 10.80 -6.67
N SER A 296 -6.14 12.00 -7.15
CA SER A 296 -7.15 13.00 -7.48
C SER A 296 -8.05 12.51 -8.63
N ALA A 297 -9.22 13.12 -8.77
CA ALA A 297 -10.03 12.94 -9.96
C ALA A 297 -9.24 13.38 -11.21
N PHE A 298 -9.60 12.86 -12.37
CA PHE A 298 -8.95 13.21 -13.62
C PHE A 298 -9.96 13.32 -14.75
N ALA A 299 -9.55 13.93 -15.86
CA ALA A 299 -10.26 13.89 -17.12
C ALA A 299 -9.40 13.12 -18.11
N ASP A 300 -10.01 12.15 -18.76
CA ASP A 300 -9.34 11.30 -19.75
C ASP A 300 -9.46 11.87 -21.18
N ASP A 301 -8.63 11.34 -22.06
CA ASP A 301 -8.74 11.53 -23.49
C ASP A 301 -9.35 10.26 -24.11
N PRO A 302 -10.55 10.32 -24.68
CA PRO A 302 -11.16 9.14 -25.27
C PRO A 302 -10.35 8.51 -26.41
N ALA A 303 -9.51 9.30 -27.10
CA ALA A 303 -8.63 8.82 -28.17
C ALA A 303 -7.35 8.16 -27.66
N ALA A 304 -6.93 8.51 -26.44
CA ALA A 304 -5.73 8.00 -25.78
C ALA A 304 -5.94 7.85 -24.26
N PRO A 305 -6.82 6.93 -23.84
CA PRO A 305 -7.20 6.82 -22.43
C PRO A 305 -6.03 6.48 -21.53
N ARG A 306 -6.09 6.99 -20.30
CA ARG A 306 -5.13 6.69 -19.25
C ARG A 306 -4.99 5.18 -19.08
N LEU A 307 -3.74 4.71 -18.98
CA LEU A 307 -3.43 3.30 -18.73
C LEU A 307 -2.31 3.18 -17.70
N LEU A 308 -2.56 2.43 -16.62
CA LEU A 308 -1.54 2.00 -15.68
C LEU A 308 -1.61 0.48 -15.50
N TYR A 309 -0.45 -0.12 -15.31
CA TYR A 309 -0.33 -1.51 -14.88
C TYR A 309 -0.05 -1.56 -13.37
N ARG A 310 -0.79 -2.40 -12.64
CA ARG A 310 -0.59 -2.60 -11.22
C ARG A 310 -0.39 -4.08 -10.91
N ALA A 311 0.75 -4.38 -10.27
CA ALA A 311 1.04 -5.66 -9.68
C ALA A 311 1.01 -5.55 -8.14
N ARG A 312 0.32 -6.48 -7.48
CA ARG A 312 0.25 -6.58 -6.02
C ARG A 312 0.89 -7.89 -5.58
N PHE A 313 1.70 -7.83 -4.53
CA PHE A 313 2.48 -8.97 -4.09
C PHE A 313 2.25 -9.28 -2.61
N LEU A 314 2.27 -10.57 -2.30
CA LEU A 314 2.26 -11.08 -0.93
C LEU A 314 3.67 -11.08 -0.31
N ASP A 315 4.67 -10.64 -1.06
CA ASP A 315 6.04 -10.48 -0.62
C ASP A 315 6.38 -9.01 -0.36
N ARG A 316 7.36 -8.77 0.50
CA ARG A 316 8.04 -7.47 0.62
C ARG A 316 9.20 -7.42 -0.36
N VAL A 317 9.54 -6.21 -0.79
CA VAL A 317 10.81 -5.99 -1.49
C VAL A 317 11.95 -6.39 -0.56
N ALA A 318 12.86 -7.19 -1.08
CA ALA A 318 14.07 -7.64 -0.40
C ALA A 318 15.22 -7.75 -1.40
N ALA A 319 16.46 -7.68 -0.91
CA ALA A 319 17.58 -8.14 -1.69
C ALA A 319 17.32 -9.62 -2.02
N ALA A 320 17.45 -10.01 -3.30
CA ALA A 320 17.48 -11.44 -3.64
C ALA A 320 18.65 -12.08 -2.87
N GLY A 321 18.35 -13.12 -2.12
CA GLY A 321 19.35 -13.89 -1.39
C GLY A 321 20.28 -14.62 -2.35
#